data_f9ff63c1c3db3c2f000f0ecdcb4ab693
#
_entry.id   f9ff63c1c3db3c2f000f0ecdcb4ab693
#
_cell.length_a   1.000
_cell.length_b   1.000
_cell.length_c   1.000
_cell.angle_alpha   90.00
_cell.angle_beta   90.00
_cell.angle_gamma   90.00
#
_symmetry.space_group_name_H-M   'P 1'
#
loop_
_entity.id
_entity.type
_entity.pdbx_description
1 polymer ?
#
loop_
_entity_poly.entity_id
_entity_poly.type
_entity_poly.pdbx_seq_one_letter_code
_entity_poly.pdbx_strand_id
1 'polypeptide(L)'
;MSHFEYIEMKIPSKPEYVGIIRLTLSGIASRMGFSYDEIEDLKIATSEACTNAVQHAYKNKDAGEVLVGFRLYNDRLEVIVADNGKSFDFHSTTKDLGPYEQDESV
;
A
#
# COMPACT_ATOMS: atom_id res chain seq x y z
N MET A 1 2.52 -23.77 -0.81
CA MET A 1 2.39 -22.90 0.28
C MET A 1 2.87 -21.52 -0.05
N SER A 2 2.14 -20.55 0.29
CA SER A 2 2.54 -19.25 -0.07
C SER A 2 3.17 -18.59 1.10
N HIS A 3 4.33 -18.08 0.85
CA HIS A 3 5.04 -17.31 1.80
C HIS A 3 4.94 -15.88 1.41
N PHE A 4 4.81 -15.03 2.36
CA PHE A 4 4.91 -13.62 2.08
C PHE A 4 5.51 -12.92 3.28
N GLU A 5 6.11 -11.79 3.03
CA GLU A 5 6.60 -10.92 4.09
C GLU A 5 5.59 -9.84 4.30
N TYR A 6 5.45 -9.38 5.51
CA TYR A 6 4.45 -8.38 5.83
C TYR A 6 5.10 -7.17 6.46
N ILE A 7 4.79 -6.02 5.91
CA ILE A 7 5.25 -4.75 6.46
C ILE A 7 4.01 -3.93 6.78
N GLU A 8 4.01 -3.30 7.92
CA GLU A 8 2.85 -2.55 8.33
C GLU A 8 3.27 -1.19 8.83
N MET A 9 2.49 -0.18 8.55
CA MET A 9 2.77 1.13 9.10
C MET A 9 1.48 1.76 9.58
N LYS A 10 1.60 2.60 10.57
CA LYS A 10 0.47 3.28 11.15
C LYS A 10 0.78 4.77 11.14
N ILE A 11 -0.13 5.57 10.65
CA ILE A 11 0.08 7.01 10.66
C ILE A 11 -1.14 7.69 11.27
N PRO A 12 -0.96 8.88 11.81
CA PRO A 12 -2.13 9.66 12.23
C PRO A 12 -3.00 9.95 11.03
N SER A 13 -4.31 10.07 11.24
CA SER A 13 -5.24 10.33 10.16
C SER A 13 -5.17 11.79 9.75
N LYS A 14 -4.09 12.17 9.15
CA LYS A 14 -3.89 13.54 8.66
C LYS A 14 -3.33 13.51 7.27
N PRO A 15 -3.81 14.40 6.41
CA PRO A 15 -3.40 14.38 5.00
C PRO A 15 -1.91 14.53 4.79
N GLU A 16 -1.24 15.26 5.68
CA GLU A 16 0.18 15.53 5.49
C GLU A 16 1.03 14.26 5.62
N TYR A 17 0.47 13.18 6.18
CA TYR A 17 1.24 11.96 6.33
C TYR A 17 1.05 10.96 5.18
N VAL A 18 0.14 11.25 4.27
CA VAL A 18 -0.10 10.32 3.15
C VAL A 18 1.15 10.18 2.28
N GLY A 19 1.95 11.25 2.20
CA GLY A 19 3.19 11.18 1.43
C GLY A 19 4.17 10.16 1.96
N ILE A 20 4.16 9.91 3.26
CA ILE A 20 5.05 8.92 3.85
C ILE A 20 4.67 7.53 3.35
N ILE A 21 3.38 7.28 3.23
CA ILE A 21 2.91 6.00 2.71
C ILE A 21 3.37 5.82 1.27
N ARG A 22 3.27 6.87 0.47
CA ARG A 22 3.73 6.79 -0.91
C ARG A 22 5.21 6.47 -1.02
N LEU A 23 6.02 7.07 -0.16
CA LEU A 23 7.45 6.81 -0.17
C LEU A 23 7.75 5.36 0.23
N THR A 24 7.06 4.88 1.22
CA THR A 24 7.24 3.51 1.68
C THR A 24 6.86 2.53 0.58
N LEU A 25 5.70 2.76 -0.02
CA LEU A 25 5.23 1.91 -1.11
C LEU A 25 6.23 1.91 -2.26
N SER A 26 6.74 3.07 -2.62
CA SER A 26 7.68 3.20 -3.70
C SER A 26 8.94 2.38 -3.43
N GLY A 27 9.43 2.45 -2.20
CA GLY A 27 10.61 1.67 -1.84
C GLY A 27 10.37 0.18 -1.88
N ILE A 28 9.23 -0.26 -1.38
CA ILE A 28 8.88 -1.67 -1.41
C ILE A 28 8.74 -2.16 -2.84
N ALA A 29 7.99 -1.45 -3.65
CA ALA A 29 7.73 -1.86 -5.02
C ALA A 29 8.99 -1.86 -5.86
N SER A 30 9.85 -0.87 -5.64
CA SER A 30 11.11 -0.81 -6.35
C SER A 30 11.99 -2.01 -6.01
N ARG A 31 12.03 -2.36 -4.74
CA ARG A 31 12.81 -3.51 -4.33
C ARG A 31 12.27 -4.79 -4.93
N MET A 32 10.98 -4.87 -5.14
CA MET A 32 10.36 -6.05 -5.72
C MET A 32 10.52 -6.14 -7.24
N GLY A 33 11.05 -5.10 -7.86
CA GLY A 33 11.28 -5.12 -9.30
C GLY A 33 10.19 -4.53 -10.15
N PHE A 34 9.27 -3.81 -9.56
CA PHE A 34 8.21 -3.16 -10.33
C PHE A 34 8.81 -2.07 -11.20
N SER A 35 8.24 -1.85 -12.35
CA SER A 35 8.70 -0.79 -13.25
C SER A 35 8.26 0.56 -12.72
N TYR A 36 8.86 1.59 -13.25
CA TYR A 36 8.52 2.95 -12.84
C TYR A 36 7.03 3.23 -13.05
N ASP A 37 6.49 2.85 -14.19
CA ASP A 37 5.09 3.09 -14.47
C ASP A 37 4.18 2.34 -13.53
N GLU A 38 4.55 1.13 -13.21
CA GLU A 38 3.77 0.33 -12.27
C GLU A 38 3.79 0.95 -10.88
N ILE A 39 4.94 1.46 -10.47
CA ILE A 39 5.06 2.10 -9.18
C ILE A 39 4.19 3.35 -9.13
N GLU A 40 4.18 4.12 -10.22
CA GLU A 40 3.35 5.33 -10.25
C GLU A 40 1.88 5.00 -10.14
N ASP A 41 1.44 3.95 -10.80
CA ASP A 41 0.05 3.52 -10.71
C ASP A 41 -0.31 3.08 -9.28
N LEU A 42 0.58 2.34 -8.66
CA LEU A 42 0.37 1.91 -7.29
C LEU A 42 0.29 3.10 -6.33
N LYS A 43 1.13 4.08 -6.55
CA LYS A 43 1.14 5.27 -5.71
C LYS A 43 -0.17 6.04 -5.82
N ILE A 44 -0.70 6.14 -7.02
CA ILE A 44 -1.95 6.85 -7.23
C ILE A 44 -3.08 6.13 -6.51
N ALA A 45 -3.21 4.85 -6.72
CA ALA A 45 -4.27 4.07 -6.12
C ALA A 45 -4.19 4.07 -4.60
N THR A 46 -3.00 3.88 -4.07
CA THR A 46 -2.81 3.84 -2.62
C THR A 46 -3.07 5.21 -2.00
N SER A 47 -2.62 6.27 -2.67
CA SER A 47 -2.85 7.62 -2.16
C SER A 47 -4.32 7.95 -2.11
N GLU A 48 -5.07 7.50 -3.11
CA GLU A 48 -6.49 7.74 -3.14
C GLU A 48 -7.19 7.04 -1.99
N ALA A 49 -6.82 5.80 -1.74
CA ALA A 49 -7.41 5.04 -0.65
C ALA A 49 -7.08 5.66 0.70
N CYS A 50 -5.85 6.08 0.87
CA CYS A 50 -5.44 6.70 2.13
C CYS A 50 -6.10 8.05 2.34
N THR A 51 -6.24 8.81 1.27
CA THR A 51 -6.92 10.10 1.35
C THR A 51 -8.39 9.89 1.74
N ASN A 52 -9.03 8.88 1.16
CA ASN A 52 -10.41 8.58 1.52
C ASN A 52 -10.53 8.17 2.99
N ALA A 53 -9.60 7.39 3.48
CA ALA A 53 -9.61 6.98 4.88
C ALA A 53 -9.44 8.18 5.82
N VAL A 54 -8.55 9.09 5.45
CA VAL A 54 -8.32 10.29 6.23
C VAL A 54 -9.55 11.18 6.24
N GLN A 55 -10.17 11.34 5.09
CA GLN A 55 -11.37 12.17 4.98
C GLN A 55 -12.54 11.57 5.76
N HIS A 56 -12.64 10.25 5.73
CA HIS A 56 -13.68 9.58 6.47
C HIS A 56 -13.52 9.82 7.97
N ALA A 57 -12.31 9.71 8.47
CA ALA A 57 -12.02 9.95 9.87
C ALA A 57 -12.34 11.40 10.24
N TYR A 58 -11.99 12.32 9.37
CA TYR A 58 -12.23 13.72 9.62
C TYR A 58 -13.72 14.01 9.72
N LYS A 59 -14.50 13.45 8.80
CA LYS A 59 -15.91 13.66 8.76
C LYS A 59 -16.57 13.16 10.02
N ASN A 60 -16.11 12.07 10.55
CA ASN A 60 -16.67 11.49 11.75
C ASN A 60 -16.04 12.04 13.01
N LYS A 61 -15.15 12.99 12.85
CA LYS A 61 -14.45 13.61 13.98
C LYS A 61 -13.70 12.58 14.81
N ASP A 62 -13.22 11.58 14.16
CA ASP A 62 -12.44 10.56 14.79
C ASP A 62 -11.01 10.93 14.65
N ALA A 63 -10.33 11.15 15.71
CA ALA A 63 -8.93 11.36 15.62
C ALA A 63 -8.33 10.00 15.65
N GLY A 64 -8.05 9.44 14.61
CA GLY A 64 -7.57 8.09 14.63
C GLY A 64 -6.32 7.90 13.86
N GLU A 65 -6.12 6.69 13.46
CA GLU A 65 -4.94 6.29 12.74
C GLU A 65 -5.34 5.54 11.50
N VAL A 66 -4.52 5.63 10.50
CA VAL A 66 -4.67 4.83 9.30
C VAL A 66 -3.57 3.78 9.32
N LEU A 67 -3.95 2.55 9.11
CA LEU A 67 -3.01 1.47 9.09
C LEU A 67 -2.87 0.98 7.66
N VAL A 68 -1.65 0.83 7.20
CA VAL A 68 -1.40 0.34 5.86
C VAL A 68 -0.53 -0.88 5.96
N GLY A 69 -0.99 -1.96 5.38
CA GLY A 69 -0.25 -3.21 5.36
C GLY A 69 0.20 -3.54 3.96
N PHE A 70 1.36 -4.15 3.86
CA PHE A 70 1.91 -4.57 2.59
C PHE A 70 2.27 -6.05 2.70
N ARG A 71 1.69 -6.86 1.83
CA ARG A 71 2.05 -8.27 1.76
C ARG A 71 2.89 -8.47 0.51
N LEU A 72 4.13 -8.87 0.73
CA LEU A 72 5.07 -9.01 -0.37
C LEU A 72 5.19 -10.49 -0.72
N TYR A 73 4.60 -10.86 -1.84
CA TYR A 73 4.69 -12.23 -2.33
C TYR A 73 5.77 -12.29 -3.40
N ASN A 74 6.07 -13.47 -3.86
CA ASN A 74 7.05 -13.60 -4.93
C ASN A 74 6.60 -12.97 -6.23
N ASP A 75 5.32 -13.01 -6.47
CA ASP A 75 4.79 -12.57 -7.76
C ASP A 75 3.86 -11.38 -7.68
N ARG A 76 3.62 -10.82 -6.51
CA ARG A 76 2.69 -9.70 -6.42
C ARG A 76 2.85 -8.97 -5.11
N LEU A 77 2.28 -7.80 -5.07
CA LEU A 77 2.24 -6.99 -3.85
C LEU A 77 0.78 -6.65 -3.56
N GLU A 78 0.36 -6.87 -2.33
CA GLU A 78 -0.97 -6.47 -1.91
C GLU A 78 -0.86 -5.34 -0.91
N VAL A 79 -1.69 -4.33 -1.07
CA VAL A 79 -1.72 -3.19 -0.17
C VAL A 79 -3.08 -3.14 0.49
N ILE A 80 -3.12 -3.05 1.79
CA ILE A 80 -4.35 -3.02 2.55
C ILE A 80 -4.39 -1.74 3.34
N VAL A 81 -5.49 -1.03 3.28
CA VAL A 81 -5.65 0.20 4.04
C VAL A 81 -6.80 0.00 5.02
N ALA A 82 -6.57 0.28 6.26
CA ALA A 82 -7.60 0.14 7.29
C ALA A 82 -7.65 1.41 8.11
N ASP A 83 -8.86 1.74 8.56
CA ASP A 83 -9.08 2.98 9.25
C ASP A 83 -9.64 2.69 10.61
N ASN A 84 -8.92 3.03 11.63
CA ASN A 84 -9.41 2.90 12.99
C ASN A 84 -9.98 1.56 13.34
N GLY A 85 -9.41 0.55 12.81
CA GLY A 85 -9.91 -0.75 13.08
C GLY A 85 -11.21 -1.07 12.40
N LYS A 86 -11.80 -0.22 11.70
CA LYS A 86 -12.87 -0.52 10.91
C LYS A 86 -12.31 -0.85 9.65
N SER A 87 -12.34 -2.02 9.33
CA SER A 87 -11.83 -2.45 8.13
C SER A 87 -12.51 -1.92 7.06
N PHE A 88 -12.07 -1.15 6.41
CA PHE A 88 -12.29 -0.65 5.31
C PHE A 88 -11.36 -1.14 4.35
N ASP A 89 -11.60 -2.23 3.93
CA ASP A 89 -10.80 -2.91 3.14
C ASP A 89 -10.56 -2.41 1.89
N PHE A 90 -9.52 -1.93 1.58
CA PHE A 90 -9.26 -1.58 0.30
C PHE A 90 -8.05 -2.28 -0.05
N HIS A 91 -8.09 -3.14 -0.98
CA HIS A 91 -6.90 -3.65 -1.43
C HIS A 91 -7.02 -3.75 -2.79
N SER A 92 -6.76 -2.91 -3.48
CA SER A 92 -6.89 -3.01 -4.79
C SER A 92 -5.67 -3.29 -5.42
N THR A 93 -4.59 -3.39 -4.77
CA THR A 93 -3.50 -3.35 -5.57
C THR A 93 -2.77 -4.56 -5.56
N THR A 94 -3.04 -5.37 -6.47
CA THR A 94 -2.32 -6.54 -6.66
C THR A 94 -1.69 -6.46 -8.00
N LYS A 95 -0.40 -6.52 -8.06
CA LYS A 95 0.27 -6.44 -9.30
C LYS A 95 1.01 -7.71 -9.51
N ASP A 96 0.73 -8.36 -10.63
CA ASP A 96 1.34 -9.59 -10.98
C ASP A 96 2.66 -9.32 -11.62
N LEU A 97 3.73 -9.80 -11.07
CA LEU A 97 4.99 -9.62 -11.68
C LEU A 97 5.29 -10.62 -12.75
N GLY A 98 4.79 -11.70 -12.73
CA GLY A 98 5.00 -12.69 -13.74
C GLY A 98 6.36 -13.35 -13.68
N PRO A 99 6.48 -14.51 -14.25
CA PRO A 99 7.72 -15.25 -14.18
C PRO A 99 8.87 -14.62 -14.91
N TYR A 100 8.54 -13.84 -15.90
CA TYR A 100 9.52 -13.19 -16.68
C TYR A 100 10.40 -12.27 -15.85
N GLU A 101 9.82 -11.54 -14.95
CA GLU A 101 10.58 -10.65 -14.13
C GLU A 101 11.47 -11.39 -13.19
N GLN A 102 11.06 -12.53 -12.78
CA GLN A 102 11.86 -13.30 -11.87
C GLN A 102 13.09 -13.82 -12.56
N ASP A 103 12.95 -14.16 -13.80
CA ASP A 103 14.09 -14.63 -14.55
C ASP A 103 15.11 -13.56 -14.72
N GLU A 104 14.67 -12.36 -14.81
CA GLU A 104 15.56 -11.28 -15.04
C GLU A 104 16.50 -11.08 -13.90
N SER A 105 16.15 -11.55 -12.78
CA SER A 105 16.96 -11.34 -11.62
C SER A 105 18.22 -12.19 -11.66
N VAL A 106 18.32 -13.04 -12.56
CA VAL A 106 19.44 -13.92 -12.63
C VAL A 106 20.72 -13.28 -13.22
#